data_494490d74d659c1c513acfefdff12fc0
#
_entry.id   494490d74d659c1c513acfefdff12fc0
#
_cell.length_a   1.000
_cell.length_b   1.000
_cell.length_c   1.000
_cell.angle_alpha   90.00
_cell.angle_beta   90.00
_cell.angle_gamma   90.00
#
_symmetry.space_group_name_H-M   'P 1'
#
loop_
_entity.id
_entity.type
_entity.pdbx_description
1 polymer ?
#
loop_
_entity_poly.entity_id
_entity_poly.type
_entity_poly.pdbx_seq_one_letter_code
_entity_poly.pdbx_strand_id
1 'polypeptide(L)'
;MMKFKRYWILTLTIWAVILTACGGLASSNQPEENVDQSSLSSQISMIIGPQLVDCVGEGPRQCMQVKYEPDEDWQFFYNQIEGFDYQPGYRYTLLVERLEQQDPPAGGSSLRYVLVDVIDKVEELKVNAGDLPGTTWVLNGYGNLSQTQGVLEKVVVSLEYDPETGQLSGSSGCNRYFGDVVVDGDQLTFSAGPMGMTRMACSDPIMKQEAAFIELLGRATRFAIQDGMLFLFTDSDEVLTFSPGESPAGRQ
;
A
#
# COMPACT_ATOMS: atom_id res chain seq x y z
N MET A 1 34.05 12.64 33.43
CA MET A 1 35.51 12.30 33.50
C MET A 1 35.92 11.69 32.20
N MET A 2 36.54 12.51 31.36
CA MET A 2 37.84 12.27 30.69
C MET A 2 37.88 11.04 29.75
N LYS A 3 38.33 11.13 28.52
CA LYS A 3 39.50 11.84 27.96
C LYS A 3 39.38 12.02 26.45
N PHE A 4 39.63 13.25 26.00
CA PHE A 4 40.03 13.59 24.63
C PHE A 4 41.39 12.94 24.31
N LYS A 5 41.58 12.49 23.05
CA LYS A 5 42.91 12.34 22.43
C LYS A 5 42.93 12.97 21.05
N ARG A 6 43.61 14.13 21.02
CA ARG A 6 44.15 14.82 19.83
C ARG A 6 45.46 14.16 19.44
N TYR A 7 45.74 14.01 18.20
CA TYR A 7 47.06 13.98 17.55
C TYR A 7 46.85 14.24 16.05
N TRP A 8 47.45 14.98 15.31
CA TRP A 8 48.61 15.89 15.28
C TRP A 8 48.85 16.11 13.77
N ILE A 9 49.03 17.35 13.41
CA ILE A 9 49.36 17.91 12.11
C ILE A 9 50.81 17.53 11.76
N LEU A 10 51.06 17.16 10.49
CA LEU A 10 52.37 17.26 9.89
C LEU A 10 52.25 17.75 8.46
N THR A 11 52.67 18.98 8.29
CA THR A 11 53.02 19.71 7.06
C THR A 11 54.39 19.26 6.53
N LEU A 12 54.52 19.11 5.22
CA LEU A 12 55.81 19.28 4.50
C LEU A 12 55.52 19.41 3.00
N THR A 13 55.55 20.59 2.51
CA THR A 13 56.47 21.38 1.65
C THR A 13 57.01 20.73 0.37
N ILE A 14 56.57 21.29 -0.74
CA ILE A 14 57.28 21.84 -1.91
C ILE A 14 58.35 20.96 -2.59
N TRP A 15 58.11 20.70 -3.89
CA TRP A 15 59.14 20.94 -4.93
C TRP A 15 58.46 21.15 -6.30
N ALA A 16 58.66 22.38 -6.81
CA ALA A 16 58.38 22.76 -8.18
C ALA A 16 59.53 22.33 -9.08
N VAL A 17 59.23 21.67 -10.18
CA VAL A 17 60.20 21.59 -11.31
C VAL A 17 59.46 22.06 -12.55
N ILE A 18 59.90 23.24 -13.00
CA ILE A 18 59.58 23.82 -14.31
C ILE A 18 60.53 23.18 -15.33
N LEU A 19 60.01 22.55 -16.35
CA LEU A 19 60.73 22.23 -17.58
C LEU A 19 59.95 22.70 -18.76
N THR A 20 60.39 23.84 -19.31
CA THR A 20 60.03 24.36 -20.62
C THR A 20 60.63 23.50 -21.71
N ALA A 21 59.83 22.99 -22.64
CA ALA A 21 60.31 22.54 -23.94
C ALA A 21 59.30 22.92 -25.00
N CYS A 22 59.68 23.85 -25.85
CA CYS A 22 59.04 24.16 -27.13
C CYS A 22 59.17 22.97 -28.10
N GLY A 23 58.16 22.77 -28.92
CA GLY A 23 58.36 22.09 -30.21
C GLY A 23 57.20 21.24 -30.69
N GLY A 24 56.58 21.65 -31.78
CA GLY A 24 55.92 20.72 -32.71
C GLY A 24 54.43 20.90 -32.91
N LEU A 25 54.02 21.75 -33.84
CA LEU A 25 52.74 21.68 -34.50
C LEU A 25 52.63 20.35 -35.25
N ALA A 26 51.88 19.40 -34.69
CA ALA A 26 51.36 18.27 -35.43
C ALA A 26 49.82 18.36 -35.38
N SER A 27 49.25 18.72 -36.50
CA SER A 27 47.81 18.62 -36.72
C SER A 27 47.44 17.12 -36.77
N SER A 28 46.98 16.62 -35.66
CA SER A 28 46.31 15.31 -35.61
C SER A 28 44.83 15.57 -35.88
N ASN A 29 44.35 15.21 -37.08
CA ASN A 29 42.97 14.91 -37.35
C ASN A 29 42.56 13.77 -36.37
N GLN A 30 41.99 14.13 -35.23
CA GLN A 30 41.18 13.16 -34.46
C GLN A 30 39.89 12.99 -35.25
N PRO A 31 39.48 11.74 -35.53
CA PRO A 31 38.12 11.50 -35.92
C PRO A 31 37.22 12.08 -34.81
N GLU A 32 36.32 12.95 -35.18
CA GLU A 32 35.19 13.29 -34.33
C GLU A 32 34.51 11.98 -33.97
N GLU A 33 34.73 11.50 -32.76
CA GLU A 33 33.97 10.44 -32.17
C GLU A 33 32.52 10.97 -32.17
N ASN A 34 31.74 10.43 -33.09
CA ASN A 34 30.32 10.66 -33.14
C ASN A 34 29.80 10.18 -31.79
N VAL A 35 29.66 11.10 -30.84
CA VAL A 35 28.91 10.88 -29.64
C VAL A 35 27.48 10.66 -30.15
N ASP A 36 27.20 9.39 -30.36
CA ASP A 36 25.84 8.90 -30.53
C ASP A 36 25.03 9.56 -29.41
N GLN A 37 24.15 10.47 -29.79
CA GLN A 37 23.17 11.05 -28.87
C GLN A 37 22.24 9.91 -28.47
N SER A 38 22.77 8.99 -27.67
CA SER A 38 21.99 7.92 -27.05
C SER A 38 20.88 8.61 -26.30
N SER A 39 19.68 8.33 -26.75
CA SER A 39 18.39 8.64 -26.14
C SER A 39 18.55 8.82 -24.64
N LEU A 40 18.15 9.99 -24.11
CA LEU A 40 18.15 10.28 -22.69
C LEU A 40 17.30 9.23 -22.00
N SER A 41 17.92 8.19 -21.51
CA SER A 41 17.28 7.15 -20.72
C SER A 41 17.45 7.49 -19.24
N SER A 42 16.39 7.32 -18.48
CA SER A 42 16.44 7.49 -17.03
C SER A 42 15.75 6.30 -16.36
N GLN A 43 16.41 5.71 -15.38
CA GLN A 43 15.76 4.71 -14.53
C GLN A 43 14.93 5.40 -13.46
N ILE A 44 13.68 4.97 -13.31
CA ILE A 44 12.74 5.46 -12.31
C ILE A 44 12.12 4.30 -11.56
N SER A 45 11.83 4.51 -10.29
CA SER A 45 10.99 3.60 -9.50
C SER A 45 9.52 3.97 -9.70
N MET A 46 8.65 2.96 -9.83
CA MET A 46 7.21 3.15 -9.95
C MET A 46 6.49 2.15 -9.06
N ILE A 47 5.47 2.59 -8.35
CA ILE A 47 4.54 1.73 -7.62
C ILE A 47 3.30 1.57 -8.50
N ILE A 48 2.95 0.34 -8.83
CA ILE A 48 1.77 0.00 -9.66
C ILE A 48 0.67 -0.51 -8.75
N GLY A 49 -0.53 0.04 -8.91
CA GLY A 49 -1.71 -0.34 -8.12
C GLY A 49 -2.25 -1.72 -8.49
N PRO A 50 -3.01 -2.34 -7.57
CA PRO A 50 -3.47 -3.73 -7.70
C PRO A 50 -4.63 -3.91 -8.68
N GLN A 51 -5.24 -2.81 -9.14
CA GLN A 51 -6.41 -2.84 -10.02
C GLN A 51 -6.22 -1.94 -11.23
N LEU A 52 -6.78 -2.39 -12.35
CA LEU A 52 -7.02 -1.49 -13.49
C LEU A 52 -8.28 -0.68 -13.22
N VAL A 53 -8.25 0.58 -13.57
CA VAL A 53 -9.37 1.51 -13.39
C VAL A 53 -9.83 2.07 -14.72
N ASP A 54 -11.13 2.41 -14.81
CA ASP A 54 -11.66 3.05 -15.99
C ASP A 54 -11.05 4.44 -16.16
N CYS A 55 -10.52 4.69 -17.34
CA CYS A 55 -9.90 5.97 -17.69
C CYS A 55 -10.34 6.42 -19.09
N VAL A 56 -10.17 7.70 -19.40
CA VAL A 56 -10.54 8.28 -20.68
C VAL A 56 -9.28 8.73 -21.41
N GLY A 57 -9.02 8.09 -22.56
CA GLY A 57 -7.98 8.50 -23.51
C GLY A 57 -8.64 8.95 -24.82
N GLU A 58 -8.30 8.33 -25.96
CA GLU A 58 -9.04 8.51 -27.23
C GLU A 58 -10.42 7.83 -27.20
N GLY A 59 -10.72 7.12 -26.13
CA GLY A 59 -11.99 6.42 -25.83
C GLY A 59 -11.94 5.80 -24.44
N PRO A 60 -13.08 5.21 -23.98
CA PRO A 60 -13.10 4.48 -22.72
C PRO A 60 -12.10 3.32 -22.75
N ARG A 61 -11.24 3.22 -21.74
CA ARG A 61 -10.24 2.16 -21.60
C ARG A 61 -9.93 1.91 -20.13
N GLN A 62 -9.19 0.86 -19.86
CA GLN A 62 -8.64 0.59 -18.53
C GLN A 62 -7.17 1.00 -18.46
N CYS A 63 -6.81 1.68 -17.38
CA CYS A 63 -5.46 2.14 -17.10
C CYS A 63 -4.93 1.51 -15.82
N MET A 64 -3.62 1.28 -15.78
CA MET A 64 -2.92 1.08 -14.52
C MET A 64 -2.94 2.36 -13.70
N GLN A 65 -2.96 2.22 -12.38
CA GLN A 65 -2.70 3.31 -11.44
C GLN A 65 -1.24 3.26 -11.01
N VAL A 66 -0.58 4.41 -10.98
CA VAL A 66 0.83 4.50 -10.59
C VAL A 66 1.06 5.60 -9.57
N LYS A 67 2.11 5.42 -8.76
CA LYS A 67 2.74 6.42 -7.89
C LYS A 67 4.23 6.36 -8.11
N TYR A 68 4.91 7.49 -7.91
CA TYR A 68 6.37 7.54 -7.92
C TYR A 68 6.95 7.56 -6.51
N GLU A 69 6.18 8.08 -5.55
CA GLU A 69 6.50 8.06 -4.12
C GLU A 69 5.34 7.41 -3.33
N PRO A 70 5.60 6.76 -2.19
CA PRO A 70 4.57 6.06 -1.41
C PRO A 70 3.40 6.95 -0.97
N ASP A 71 3.68 8.21 -0.62
CA ASP A 71 2.70 9.16 -0.07
C ASP A 71 1.96 9.98 -1.15
N GLU A 72 2.23 9.74 -2.44
CA GLU A 72 1.53 10.40 -3.54
C GLU A 72 0.14 9.81 -3.79
N ASP A 73 -0.73 10.61 -4.39
CA ASP A 73 -2.01 10.14 -4.93
C ASP A 73 -1.80 9.26 -6.16
N TRP A 74 -2.71 8.31 -6.37
CA TRP A 74 -2.72 7.47 -7.54
C TRP A 74 -2.97 8.29 -8.82
N GLN A 75 -2.15 8.06 -9.85
CA GLN A 75 -2.25 8.69 -11.16
C GLN A 75 -2.59 7.64 -12.21
N PHE A 76 -3.36 8.03 -13.23
CA PHE A 76 -3.61 7.16 -14.37
C PHE A 76 -2.35 7.02 -15.23
N PHE A 77 -2.00 5.79 -15.54
CA PHE A 77 -0.89 5.48 -16.42
C PHE A 77 -1.39 4.94 -17.75
N TYR A 78 -1.23 5.76 -18.78
CA TYR A 78 -1.78 5.50 -20.12
C TYR A 78 -0.86 4.67 -21.02
N ASN A 79 0.41 4.53 -20.64
CA ASN A 79 1.40 3.79 -21.41
C ASN A 79 1.41 2.31 -21.01
N GLN A 80 2.11 1.49 -21.80
CA GLN A 80 2.45 0.14 -21.42
C GLN A 80 3.90 0.10 -20.91
N ILE A 81 4.20 -0.85 -20.04
CA ILE A 81 5.56 -1.14 -19.59
C ILE A 81 5.98 -2.43 -20.31
N GLU A 82 6.92 -2.30 -21.24
CA GLU A 82 7.41 -3.44 -22.02
C GLU A 82 8.11 -4.45 -21.11
N GLY A 83 7.80 -5.72 -21.27
CA GLY A 83 8.35 -6.79 -20.45
C GLY A 83 7.66 -6.97 -19.09
N PHE A 84 6.67 -6.14 -18.74
CA PHE A 84 5.90 -6.29 -17.51
C PHE A 84 4.59 -7.05 -17.74
N ASP A 85 4.41 -8.17 -17.05
CA ASP A 85 3.17 -8.94 -17.02
C ASP A 85 2.34 -8.56 -15.79
N TYR A 86 1.37 -7.67 -15.99
CA TYR A 86 0.49 -7.19 -14.95
C TYR A 86 -0.51 -8.26 -14.52
N GLN A 87 -0.57 -8.56 -13.23
CA GLN A 87 -1.56 -9.44 -12.63
C GLN A 87 -2.44 -8.66 -11.66
N PRO A 88 -3.77 -8.61 -11.88
CA PRO A 88 -4.68 -7.98 -10.94
C PRO A 88 -4.60 -8.61 -9.54
N GLY A 89 -4.76 -7.77 -8.51
CA GLY A 89 -4.68 -8.19 -7.11
C GLY A 89 -3.27 -8.08 -6.50
N TYR A 90 -2.29 -7.61 -7.26
CA TYR A 90 -0.94 -7.37 -6.75
C TYR A 90 -0.53 -5.92 -6.90
N ARG A 91 0.05 -5.36 -5.86
CA ARG A 91 0.81 -4.12 -5.94
C ARG A 91 2.26 -4.45 -6.25
N TYR A 92 2.83 -3.70 -7.19
CA TYR A 92 4.21 -3.88 -7.61
C TYR A 92 5.03 -2.64 -7.30
N THR A 93 6.29 -2.82 -6.95
CA THR A 93 7.32 -1.79 -7.04
C THR A 93 8.26 -2.19 -8.16
N LEU A 94 8.28 -1.41 -9.22
CA LEU A 94 9.06 -1.67 -10.42
C LEU A 94 10.22 -0.69 -10.54
N LEU A 95 11.36 -1.17 -11.03
CA LEU A 95 12.39 -0.34 -11.64
C LEU A 95 12.16 -0.37 -13.15
N VAL A 96 11.94 0.78 -13.75
CA VAL A 96 11.70 0.90 -15.19
C VAL A 96 12.69 1.87 -15.82
N GLU A 97 13.09 1.60 -17.05
CA GLU A 97 13.82 2.53 -17.87
C GLU A 97 12.84 3.35 -18.71
N ARG A 98 12.87 4.67 -18.54
CA ARG A 98 12.09 5.63 -19.32
C ARG A 98 12.94 6.15 -20.45
N LEU A 99 12.49 5.91 -21.68
CA LEU A 99 13.16 6.28 -22.93
C LEU A 99 12.34 7.35 -23.66
N GLU A 100 13.01 8.37 -24.17
CA GLU A 100 12.38 9.32 -25.09
C GLU A 100 12.48 8.85 -26.54
N GLN A 101 11.35 8.79 -27.22
CA GLN A 101 11.24 8.41 -28.61
C GLN A 101 11.17 9.67 -29.47
N GLN A 102 12.15 9.84 -30.37
CA GLN A 102 12.26 11.07 -31.18
C GLN A 102 11.14 11.23 -32.21
N ASP A 103 10.63 10.13 -32.77
CA ASP A 103 9.57 10.13 -33.77
C ASP A 103 8.43 9.18 -33.34
N PRO A 104 7.56 9.59 -32.39
CA PRO A 104 6.44 8.76 -32.00
C PRO A 104 5.44 8.63 -33.15
N PRO A 105 4.76 7.47 -33.29
CA PRO A 105 3.67 7.33 -34.24
C PRO A 105 2.57 8.36 -33.96
N ALA A 106 1.83 8.77 -34.99
CA ALA A 106 0.77 9.76 -34.86
C ALA A 106 -0.24 9.32 -33.77
N GLY A 107 -0.42 10.15 -32.74
CA GLY A 107 -1.25 9.84 -31.56
C GLY A 107 -0.56 8.99 -30.50
N GLY A 108 0.68 8.55 -30.71
CA GLY A 108 1.45 7.78 -29.73
C GLY A 108 2.18 8.64 -28.72
N SER A 109 2.57 8.02 -27.60
CA SER A 109 3.40 8.67 -26.57
C SER A 109 4.85 8.83 -27.07
N SER A 110 5.46 9.96 -26.75
CA SER A 110 6.91 10.16 -26.92
C SER A 110 7.74 9.43 -25.85
N LEU A 111 7.10 8.77 -24.88
CA LEU A 111 7.76 8.05 -23.81
C LEU A 111 7.49 6.55 -23.94
N ARG A 112 8.55 5.75 -23.87
CA ARG A 112 8.52 4.30 -23.70
C ARG A 112 8.99 3.96 -22.30
N TYR A 113 8.42 2.91 -21.76
CA TYR A 113 8.79 2.35 -20.46
C TYR A 113 9.15 0.90 -20.65
N VAL A 114 10.33 0.51 -20.19
CA VAL A 114 10.82 -0.87 -20.27
C VAL A 114 11.11 -1.37 -18.86
N LEU A 115 10.59 -2.53 -18.52
CA LEU A 115 10.86 -3.14 -17.22
C LEU A 115 12.35 -3.48 -17.10
N VAL A 116 12.98 -3.01 -16.03
CA VAL A 116 14.35 -3.38 -15.65
C VAL A 116 14.29 -4.48 -14.60
N ASP A 117 13.48 -4.28 -13.54
CA ASP A 117 13.34 -5.25 -12.45
C ASP A 117 11.99 -5.08 -11.73
N VAL A 118 11.51 -6.18 -11.13
CA VAL A 118 10.41 -6.20 -10.18
C VAL A 118 11.01 -6.19 -8.78
N ILE A 119 11.13 -4.99 -8.19
CA ILE A 119 11.75 -4.81 -6.86
C ILE A 119 10.91 -5.50 -5.79
N ASP A 120 9.57 -5.37 -5.90
CA ASP A 120 8.62 -5.94 -4.94
C ASP A 120 7.30 -6.29 -5.64
N LYS A 121 6.66 -7.37 -5.16
CA LYS A 121 5.34 -7.83 -5.58
C LYS A 121 4.57 -8.29 -4.35
N VAL A 122 3.60 -7.48 -3.92
CA VAL A 122 2.77 -7.75 -2.74
C VAL A 122 1.35 -8.06 -3.21
N GLU A 123 0.81 -9.19 -2.79
CA GLU A 123 -0.61 -9.47 -2.99
C GLU A 123 -1.43 -8.50 -2.15
N GLU A 124 -2.22 -7.67 -2.82
CA GLU A 124 -3.17 -6.81 -2.12
C GLU A 124 -4.48 -7.56 -1.91
N LEU A 125 -4.99 -7.43 -0.69
CA LEU A 125 -6.24 -8.04 -0.29
C LEU A 125 -7.36 -7.57 -1.23
N LYS A 126 -8.04 -8.50 -1.88
CA LYS A 126 -9.16 -8.17 -2.75
C LYS A 126 -10.30 -7.64 -1.90
N VAL A 127 -10.73 -6.42 -2.20
CA VAL A 127 -11.92 -5.86 -1.57
C VAL A 127 -13.14 -6.29 -2.38
N ASN A 128 -13.92 -7.20 -1.82
CA ASN A 128 -15.24 -7.54 -2.31
C ASN A 128 -16.28 -6.90 -1.37
N ALA A 129 -16.46 -5.58 -1.46
CA ALA A 129 -17.40 -4.85 -0.61
C ALA A 129 -18.82 -5.44 -0.66
N GLY A 130 -19.18 -6.11 -1.75
CA GLY A 130 -20.43 -6.82 -1.91
C GLY A 130 -20.61 -8.03 -0.98
N ASP A 131 -19.54 -8.59 -0.42
CA ASP A 131 -19.61 -9.75 0.47
C ASP A 131 -19.70 -9.35 1.96
N LEU A 132 -19.54 -8.06 2.29
CA LEU A 132 -19.67 -7.57 3.67
C LEU A 132 -21.11 -7.65 4.19
N PRO A 133 -22.16 -7.21 3.42
CA PRO A 133 -23.55 -7.32 3.83
C PRO A 133 -24.07 -8.76 3.87
N GLY A 134 -25.00 -9.02 4.78
CA GLY A 134 -25.73 -10.29 4.85
C GLY A 134 -24.93 -11.46 5.42
N THR A 135 -23.67 -11.23 5.81
CA THR A 135 -22.83 -12.20 6.48
C THR A 135 -22.68 -11.83 7.94
N THR A 136 -22.90 -12.79 8.84
CA THR A 136 -22.47 -12.67 10.24
C THR A 136 -21.01 -13.04 10.31
N TRP A 137 -20.15 -12.09 10.63
CA TRP A 137 -18.72 -12.28 10.78
C TRP A 137 -18.36 -12.59 12.22
N VAL A 138 -17.60 -13.66 12.47
CA VAL A 138 -17.16 -14.08 13.82
C VAL A 138 -15.68 -13.83 13.97
N LEU A 139 -15.30 -13.09 15.00
CA LEU A 139 -13.91 -12.71 15.29
C LEU A 139 -13.05 -13.94 15.60
N ASN A 140 -11.93 -14.07 14.90
CA ASN A 140 -10.93 -15.11 15.12
C ASN A 140 -9.73 -14.57 15.90
N GLY A 141 -9.34 -13.33 15.64
CA GLY A 141 -8.18 -12.71 16.25
C GLY A 141 -8.19 -11.19 16.10
N TYR A 142 -7.40 -10.53 16.93
CA TYR A 142 -7.26 -9.09 16.96
C TYR A 142 -5.90 -8.65 17.49
N GLY A 143 -5.48 -7.45 17.18
CA GLY A 143 -4.24 -6.84 17.63
C GLY A 143 -3.27 -6.54 16.50
N ASN A 144 -1.97 -6.58 16.75
CA ASN A 144 -0.96 -6.24 15.76
C ASN A 144 -0.94 -7.24 14.60
N LEU A 145 -0.78 -6.74 13.36
CA LEU A 145 -0.82 -7.57 12.14
C LEU A 145 0.22 -8.70 12.15
N SER A 146 1.38 -8.49 12.77
CA SER A 146 2.43 -9.52 12.88
C SER A 146 2.19 -10.55 13.98
N GLN A 147 1.31 -10.24 14.96
CA GLN A 147 1.02 -11.10 16.11
C GLN A 147 -0.37 -10.83 16.66
N THR A 148 -1.39 -11.46 16.07
CA THR A 148 -2.76 -11.37 16.57
C THR A 148 -3.00 -12.23 17.81
N GLN A 149 -3.85 -11.76 18.72
CA GLN A 149 -4.37 -12.55 19.84
C GLN A 149 -5.65 -13.26 19.42
N GLY A 150 -5.80 -14.53 19.81
CA GLY A 150 -7.04 -15.27 19.62
C GLY A 150 -8.15 -14.83 20.59
N VAL A 151 -9.38 -15.13 20.22
CA VAL A 151 -10.57 -14.88 21.07
C VAL A 151 -10.62 -15.88 22.23
N LEU A 152 -11.11 -15.47 23.39
CA LEU A 152 -11.30 -16.34 24.56
C LEU A 152 -12.24 -17.49 24.22
N GLU A 153 -11.91 -18.68 24.73
CA GLU A 153 -12.75 -19.88 24.52
C GLU A 153 -14.20 -19.65 24.98
N LYS A 154 -15.15 -20.11 24.16
CA LYS A 154 -16.60 -20.02 24.41
C LYS A 154 -17.16 -18.58 24.42
N VAL A 155 -16.35 -17.59 24.05
CA VAL A 155 -16.80 -16.21 23.85
C VAL A 155 -16.99 -15.99 22.35
N VAL A 156 -18.17 -15.53 21.95
CA VAL A 156 -18.46 -15.20 20.55
C VAL A 156 -18.50 -13.68 20.43
N VAL A 157 -17.59 -13.16 19.61
CA VAL A 157 -17.58 -11.77 19.17
C VAL A 157 -18.00 -11.76 17.71
N SER A 158 -19.00 -10.98 17.36
CA SER A 158 -19.55 -10.97 16.00
C SER A 158 -19.78 -9.57 15.46
N LEU A 159 -19.83 -9.47 14.13
CA LEU A 159 -20.07 -8.25 13.39
C LEU A 159 -21.04 -8.56 12.23
N GLU A 160 -22.00 -7.68 12.04
CA GLU A 160 -22.93 -7.67 10.92
C GLU A 160 -23.06 -6.24 10.37
N TYR A 161 -23.08 -6.10 9.05
CA TYR A 161 -23.30 -4.82 8.37
C TYR A 161 -24.63 -4.84 7.61
N ASP A 162 -25.45 -3.85 7.87
CA ASP A 162 -26.71 -3.60 7.16
C ASP A 162 -26.51 -2.42 6.19
N PRO A 163 -26.49 -2.65 4.86
CA PRO A 163 -26.30 -1.59 3.88
C PRO A 163 -27.52 -0.68 3.69
N GLU A 164 -28.72 -1.12 4.12
CA GLU A 164 -29.93 -0.31 4.00
C GLU A 164 -29.95 0.81 5.04
N THR A 165 -29.44 0.52 6.24
CA THR A 165 -29.38 1.49 7.34
C THR A 165 -28.02 2.13 7.52
N GLY A 166 -26.94 1.55 6.92
CA GLY A 166 -25.56 1.95 7.16
C GLY A 166 -25.10 1.59 8.57
N GLN A 167 -25.74 0.60 9.21
CA GLN A 167 -25.44 0.22 10.58
C GLN A 167 -24.55 -1.01 10.64
N LEU A 168 -23.55 -0.92 11.49
CA LEU A 168 -22.70 -2.03 11.89
C LEU A 168 -23.07 -2.41 13.33
N SER A 169 -23.34 -3.70 13.57
CA SER A 169 -23.80 -4.20 14.85
C SER A 169 -23.26 -5.60 15.16
N GLY A 170 -23.39 -6.06 16.41
CA GLY A 170 -22.97 -7.40 16.79
C GLY A 170 -22.88 -7.63 18.27
N SER A 171 -22.12 -8.69 18.62
CA SER A 171 -21.75 -9.05 20.00
C SER A 171 -20.27 -8.71 20.24
N SER A 172 -19.94 -8.04 21.31
CA SER A 172 -18.55 -7.81 21.74
C SER A 172 -18.03 -8.90 22.71
N GLY A 173 -18.81 -9.97 22.88
CA GLY A 173 -18.50 -11.07 23.79
C GLY A 173 -19.28 -11.02 25.11
N CYS A 174 -19.45 -9.86 25.72
CA CYS A 174 -20.31 -9.62 26.86
C CYS A 174 -21.55 -8.80 26.47
N ASN A 175 -21.35 -7.74 25.73
CA ASN A 175 -22.38 -6.79 25.36
C ASN A 175 -22.73 -6.86 23.87
N ARG A 176 -23.89 -6.33 23.51
CA ARG A 176 -24.23 -6.00 22.12
C ARG A 176 -23.82 -4.56 21.83
N TYR A 177 -23.37 -4.33 20.62
CA TYR A 177 -22.98 -3.01 20.16
C TYR A 177 -23.63 -2.69 18.82
N PHE A 178 -23.71 -1.40 18.51
CA PHE A 178 -24.11 -0.89 17.20
C PHE A 178 -23.50 0.50 16.97
N GLY A 179 -23.27 0.83 15.73
CA GLY A 179 -22.76 2.12 15.28
C GLY A 179 -23.03 2.34 13.82
N ASP A 180 -23.19 3.59 13.43
CA ASP A 180 -23.39 3.95 12.04
C ASP A 180 -22.03 4.06 11.33
N VAL A 181 -21.93 3.45 10.16
CA VAL A 181 -20.71 3.42 9.36
C VAL A 181 -21.04 3.71 7.90
N VAL A 182 -20.21 4.51 7.25
CA VAL A 182 -20.23 4.69 5.80
C VAL A 182 -19.17 3.77 5.20
N VAL A 183 -19.57 2.98 4.23
CA VAL A 183 -18.71 2.10 3.44
C VAL A 183 -18.57 2.70 2.04
N ASP A 184 -17.35 3.02 1.63
CA ASP A 184 -17.01 3.52 0.30
C ASP A 184 -15.81 2.73 -0.27
N GLY A 185 -16.08 1.83 -1.20
CA GLY A 185 -15.08 0.87 -1.65
C GLY A 185 -14.59 -0.02 -0.51
N ASP A 186 -13.33 0.10 -0.14
CA ASP A 186 -12.71 -0.59 0.99
C ASP A 186 -12.64 0.27 2.26
N GLN A 187 -13.08 1.51 2.19
CA GLN A 187 -12.99 2.45 3.30
C GLN A 187 -14.18 2.30 4.25
N LEU A 188 -13.90 2.44 5.54
CA LEU A 188 -14.87 2.50 6.62
C LEU A 188 -14.76 3.84 7.32
N THR A 189 -15.87 4.55 7.43
CA THR A 189 -15.94 5.80 8.21
C THR A 189 -17.04 5.68 9.24
N PHE A 190 -16.67 5.56 10.51
CA PHE A 190 -17.64 5.58 11.60
C PHE A 190 -18.16 7.01 11.82
N SER A 191 -19.47 7.12 12.05
CA SER A 191 -20.07 8.39 12.39
C SER A 191 -19.49 8.97 13.69
N ALA A 192 -19.42 10.28 13.78
CA ALA A 192 -18.88 10.96 14.96
C ALA A 192 -19.73 10.62 16.20
N GLY A 193 -19.11 9.96 17.17
CA GLY A 193 -19.74 9.59 18.43
C GLY A 193 -19.34 8.19 18.90
N PRO A 194 -19.58 7.86 20.17
CA PRO A 194 -19.33 6.52 20.69
C PRO A 194 -20.35 5.53 20.12
N MET A 195 -19.92 4.31 19.84
CA MET A 195 -20.83 3.21 19.53
C MET A 195 -21.79 2.97 20.69
N GLY A 196 -23.06 2.72 20.36
CA GLY A 196 -24.07 2.30 21.34
C GLY A 196 -23.75 0.91 21.86
N MET A 197 -23.88 0.69 23.18
CA MET A 197 -23.63 -0.62 23.80
C MET A 197 -24.60 -0.90 24.93
N THR A 198 -24.96 -2.18 25.13
CA THR A 198 -25.54 -2.63 26.39
C THR A 198 -24.47 -2.56 27.51
N ARG A 199 -24.92 -2.65 28.78
CA ARG A 199 -24.02 -2.53 29.94
C ARG A 199 -24.20 -3.71 30.86
N MET A 200 -23.92 -4.91 30.37
CA MET A 200 -23.84 -6.11 31.19
C MET A 200 -22.46 -6.22 31.82
N ALA A 201 -22.40 -6.82 33.01
CA ALA A 201 -21.15 -7.14 33.69
C ALA A 201 -20.81 -8.60 33.47
N CYS A 202 -19.64 -8.87 32.90
CA CYS A 202 -19.08 -10.22 32.72
C CYS A 202 -17.79 -10.34 33.54
N SER A 203 -17.12 -11.48 33.44
CA SER A 203 -15.83 -11.67 34.11
C SER A 203 -14.75 -10.75 33.53
N ASP A 204 -13.76 -10.37 34.34
CA ASP A 204 -12.69 -9.45 33.96
C ASP A 204 -11.97 -9.81 32.64
N PRO A 205 -11.67 -11.09 32.32
CA PRO A 205 -11.04 -11.42 31.03
C PRO A 205 -11.94 -11.06 29.83
N ILE A 206 -13.26 -11.31 29.93
CA ILE A 206 -14.22 -11.00 28.86
C ILE A 206 -14.35 -9.49 28.70
N MET A 207 -14.43 -8.74 29.79
CA MET A 207 -14.51 -7.28 29.77
C MET A 207 -13.26 -6.63 29.17
N LYS A 208 -12.06 -7.22 29.43
CA LYS A 208 -10.82 -6.76 28.80
C LYS A 208 -10.78 -7.02 27.29
N GLN A 209 -11.20 -8.22 26.86
CA GLN A 209 -11.31 -8.54 25.44
C GLN A 209 -12.32 -7.62 24.74
N GLU A 210 -13.49 -7.40 25.34
CA GLU A 210 -14.51 -6.49 24.83
C GLU A 210 -13.97 -5.08 24.64
N ALA A 211 -13.28 -4.53 25.65
CA ALA A 211 -12.70 -3.20 25.58
C ALA A 211 -11.68 -3.08 24.43
N ALA A 212 -10.79 -4.05 24.30
CA ALA A 212 -9.80 -4.07 23.21
C ALA A 212 -10.47 -4.20 21.84
N PHE A 213 -11.48 -5.07 21.70
CA PHE A 213 -12.23 -5.23 20.46
C PHE A 213 -12.94 -3.92 20.04
N ILE A 214 -13.67 -3.28 20.96
CA ILE A 214 -14.41 -2.04 20.66
C ILE A 214 -13.48 -0.88 20.35
N GLU A 215 -12.33 -0.80 21.00
CA GLU A 215 -11.30 0.20 20.72
C GLU A 215 -10.76 0.03 19.28
N LEU A 216 -10.37 -1.19 18.91
CA LEU A 216 -9.85 -1.47 17.58
C LEU A 216 -10.91 -1.29 16.50
N LEU A 217 -12.15 -1.73 16.76
CA LEU A 217 -13.26 -1.57 15.84
C LEU A 217 -13.55 -0.08 15.56
N GLY A 218 -13.54 0.75 16.60
CA GLY A 218 -13.75 2.19 16.45
C GLY A 218 -12.64 2.94 15.73
N ARG A 219 -11.47 2.30 15.59
CA ARG A 219 -10.30 2.83 14.85
C ARG A 219 -10.15 2.19 13.46
N ALA A 220 -11.00 1.25 13.10
CA ALA A 220 -10.95 0.64 11.79
C ALA A 220 -11.31 1.68 10.70
N THR A 221 -10.44 1.79 9.70
CA THR A 221 -10.58 2.76 8.60
C THR A 221 -10.74 2.06 7.26
N ARG A 222 -10.39 0.78 7.17
CA ARG A 222 -10.42 0.02 5.92
C ARG A 222 -10.74 -1.45 6.20
N PHE A 223 -11.31 -2.12 5.21
CA PHE A 223 -11.51 -3.57 5.26
C PHE A 223 -11.08 -4.27 3.98
N ALA A 224 -10.89 -5.59 4.07
CA ALA A 224 -10.74 -6.47 2.92
C ALA A 224 -11.42 -7.81 3.21
N ILE A 225 -11.93 -8.47 2.17
CA ILE A 225 -12.41 -9.83 2.24
C ILE A 225 -11.56 -10.67 1.29
N GLN A 226 -10.83 -11.64 1.86
CA GLN A 226 -9.95 -12.52 1.12
C GLN A 226 -10.12 -13.96 1.62
N ASP A 227 -10.23 -14.90 0.69
CA ASP A 227 -10.41 -16.34 0.99
C ASP A 227 -11.56 -16.63 1.95
N GLY A 228 -12.63 -15.81 1.86
CA GLY A 228 -13.79 -15.89 2.73
C GLY A 228 -13.57 -15.34 4.14
N MET A 229 -12.46 -14.71 4.43
CA MET A 229 -12.15 -14.06 5.70
C MET A 229 -12.32 -12.53 5.57
N LEU A 230 -12.86 -11.88 6.59
CA LEU A 230 -12.91 -10.43 6.70
C LEU A 230 -11.76 -9.93 7.57
N PHE A 231 -11.08 -8.91 7.08
CA PHE A 231 -10.03 -8.18 7.78
C PHE A 231 -10.45 -6.72 7.93
N LEU A 232 -10.42 -6.18 9.13
CA LEU A 232 -10.58 -4.74 9.39
C LEU A 232 -9.23 -4.19 9.83
N PHE A 233 -8.75 -3.15 9.14
CA PHE A 233 -7.48 -2.51 9.42
C PHE A 233 -7.70 -1.16 10.09
N THR A 234 -6.88 -0.85 11.08
CA THR A 234 -6.83 0.47 11.70
C THR A 234 -5.89 1.40 10.92
N ASP A 235 -5.76 2.63 11.35
CA ASP A 235 -4.77 3.61 10.88
C ASP A 235 -3.31 3.30 11.30
N SER A 236 -3.12 2.22 12.06
CA SER A 236 -1.85 1.68 12.53
C SER A 236 -1.73 0.20 12.14
N ASP A 237 -0.66 -0.47 12.53
CA ASP A 237 -0.39 -1.88 12.19
C ASP A 237 -1.26 -2.88 12.97
N GLU A 238 -2.53 -2.56 13.22
CA GLU A 238 -3.47 -3.41 13.95
C GLU A 238 -4.61 -3.88 13.05
N VAL A 239 -5.10 -5.09 13.32
CA VAL A 239 -6.12 -5.76 12.52
C VAL A 239 -7.10 -6.52 13.41
N LEU A 240 -8.36 -6.60 12.95
CA LEU A 240 -9.37 -7.53 13.40
C LEU A 240 -9.62 -8.54 12.29
N THR A 241 -9.56 -9.83 12.59
CA THR A 241 -9.75 -10.90 11.60
C THR A 241 -10.98 -11.73 11.93
N PHE A 242 -11.83 -11.98 10.91
CA PHE A 242 -13.08 -12.68 11.10
C PHE A 242 -13.26 -13.79 10.07
N SER A 243 -14.00 -14.84 10.46
CA SER A 243 -14.54 -15.83 9.53
C SER A 243 -16.05 -15.68 9.39
N PRO A 244 -16.65 -16.20 8.30
CA PRO A 244 -18.09 -16.31 8.19
C PRO A 244 -18.62 -17.20 9.32
N GLY A 245 -19.61 -16.71 10.05
CA GLY A 245 -20.33 -17.45 11.09
C GLY A 245 -21.73 -17.83 10.67
N GLU A 246 -22.33 -18.77 11.35
CA GLU A 246 -23.77 -19.01 11.23
C GLU A 246 -24.51 -17.87 11.93
N SER A 247 -25.47 -17.24 11.22
CA SER A 247 -26.34 -16.23 11.83
C SER A 247 -27.08 -16.82 13.03
N PRO A 248 -27.10 -16.13 14.19
CA PRO A 248 -27.90 -16.58 15.33
C PRO A 248 -29.41 -16.71 15.03
N ALA A 249 -29.87 -16.10 13.93
CA ALA A 249 -31.27 -16.11 13.49
C ALA A 249 -31.80 -17.49 13.02
N GLY A 250 -30.93 -18.48 12.84
CA GLY A 250 -31.31 -19.82 12.37
C GLY A 250 -31.65 -20.84 13.46
N ARG A 251 -31.60 -20.49 14.73
CA ARG A 251 -32.07 -21.38 15.84
C ARG A 251 -33.43 -20.92 16.33
N GLN A 252 -34.48 -21.37 15.63
CA GLN A 252 -35.85 -21.44 16.14
C GLN A 252 -36.09 -22.79 16.79
#